data_836da78befa17eab5ebc520411d818ea
#
_entry.id   836da78befa17eab5ebc520411d818ea
#
_cell.length_a   1.000
_cell.length_b   1.000
_cell.length_c   1.000
_cell.angle_alpha   90.00
_cell.angle_beta   90.00
_cell.angle_gamma   90.00
#
_symmetry.space_group_name_H-M   'P 1'
#
loop_
_entity.id
_entity.type
_entity.pdbx_description
1 polymer ?
#
loop_
_entity_poly.entity_id
_entity_poly.type
_entity_poly.pdbx_seq_one_letter_code
_entity_poly.pdbx_strand_id
1 'polypeptide(L)'
;MDILSQCQIWNDNEEYQNIIDAIEAIPENKRTPELDSELARAYNNIAELDDTELYKKALELLKPHAEYFEGDHCWNFRMAYAYYFLGWEDEALYYFEKALEARPGDKDTEEFINECLNRLTFPRFNKNFRTRVAEAWEAFQKNEPQIRHMVDLGEEAYKELLDICDKILNIAFSDIIFEIGFNGEKYELVLIPDGEKAKLFAIMYFKASAPACIFEKWNIIAGRQMNTDVVLRFSNNDVSARDVRVWIEHEENNTISISLYCKKLMPAIKENKEEAWYMLSCLTDRTIGEITAMNYITGFNVLEEPPESGYSIVLSELPQVFESKGIEIPVRADEYIEKSYMAYSLEPINDPNAD
;
A
#
# COMPACT_ATOMS: atom_id res chain seq x y z
N MET A 1 27.68 -9.96 -41.22
CA MET A 1 27.11 -9.14 -40.17
C MET A 1 28.01 -9.33 -38.96
N ASP A 2 28.43 -8.28 -38.31
CA ASP A 2 29.21 -8.44 -37.10
C ASP A 2 28.31 -8.96 -35.96
N ILE A 3 28.90 -9.50 -34.92
CA ILE A 3 28.15 -10.17 -33.84
C ILE A 3 27.32 -9.18 -33.05
N LEU A 4 27.75 -7.94 -32.86
CA LEU A 4 26.99 -6.94 -32.12
C LEU A 4 25.69 -6.54 -32.85
N SER A 5 25.78 -6.38 -34.19
CA SER A 5 24.61 -6.16 -35.04
C SER A 5 23.62 -7.34 -34.96
N GLN A 6 24.15 -8.57 -34.87
CA GLN A 6 23.31 -9.75 -34.73
C GLN A 6 22.67 -9.85 -33.34
N CYS A 7 23.38 -9.47 -32.28
CA CYS A 7 22.82 -9.40 -30.92
C CYS A 7 21.67 -8.42 -30.84
N GLN A 8 21.74 -7.27 -31.54
CA GLN A 8 20.64 -6.33 -31.58
C GLN A 8 19.38 -6.94 -32.23
N ILE A 9 19.54 -7.68 -33.34
CA ILE A 9 18.40 -8.36 -34.01
C ILE A 9 17.78 -9.40 -33.07
N TRP A 10 18.61 -10.21 -32.42
CA TRP A 10 18.11 -11.19 -31.45
C TRP A 10 17.41 -10.55 -30.25
N ASN A 11 17.95 -9.45 -29.77
CA ASN A 11 17.30 -8.72 -28.68
C ASN A 11 15.93 -8.15 -29.09
N ASP A 12 15.82 -7.58 -30.30
CA ASP A 12 14.56 -7.03 -30.81
C ASP A 12 13.49 -8.12 -31.02
N ASN A 13 13.93 -9.38 -31.19
CA ASN A 13 13.08 -10.56 -31.31
C ASN A 13 12.91 -11.33 -29.99
N GLU A 14 13.45 -10.85 -28.86
CA GLU A 14 13.45 -11.53 -27.56
C GLU A 14 14.16 -12.91 -27.57
N GLU A 15 15.08 -13.09 -28.51
CA GLU A 15 15.87 -14.33 -28.69
C GLU A 15 17.14 -14.30 -27.82
N TYR A 16 17.00 -14.04 -26.52
CA TYR A 16 18.11 -13.81 -25.57
C TYR A 16 19.07 -15.02 -25.47
N GLN A 17 18.55 -16.25 -25.54
CA GLN A 17 19.38 -17.45 -25.49
C GLN A 17 20.38 -17.51 -26.67
N ASN A 18 19.98 -17.04 -27.85
CA ASN A 18 20.89 -16.97 -29.00
C ASN A 18 22.07 -16.03 -28.75
N ILE A 19 21.84 -14.92 -28.03
CA ILE A 19 22.90 -13.98 -27.63
C ILE A 19 23.87 -14.68 -26.67
N ILE A 20 23.34 -15.37 -25.67
CA ILE A 20 24.12 -16.10 -24.67
C ILE A 20 24.99 -17.13 -25.35
N ASP A 21 24.41 -18.01 -26.13
CA ASP A 21 25.13 -19.12 -26.80
C ASP A 21 26.23 -18.58 -27.73
N ALA A 22 25.95 -17.51 -28.48
CA ALA A 22 26.90 -16.93 -29.40
C ALA A 22 28.08 -16.24 -28.70
N ILE A 23 27.84 -15.51 -27.62
CA ILE A 23 28.91 -14.78 -26.92
C ILE A 23 29.69 -15.72 -26.00
N GLU A 24 29.05 -16.66 -25.32
CA GLU A 24 29.74 -17.64 -24.48
C GLU A 24 30.69 -18.57 -25.30
N ALA A 25 30.39 -18.79 -26.58
CA ALA A 25 31.29 -19.50 -27.48
C ALA A 25 32.62 -18.75 -27.74
N ILE A 26 32.69 -17.45 -27.46
CA ILE A 26 33.89 -16.63 -27.54
C ILE A 26 34.66 -16.74 -26.23
N PRO A 27 35.93 -17.12 -26.22
CA PRO A 27 36.75 -17.12 -25.01
C PRO A 27 36.76 -15.77 -24.32
N GLU A 28 36.60 -15.73 -22.98
CA GLU A 28 36.49 -14.49 -22.19
C GLU A 28 37.58 -13.46 -22.52
N ASN A 29 38.84 -13.91 -22.65
CA ASN A 29 39.97 -13.04 -22.99
C ASN A 29 39.95 -12.49 -24.43
N LYS A 30 38.96 -12.83 -25.22
CA LYS A 30 38.74 -12.32 -26.60
C LYS A 30 37.43 -11.51 -26.70
N ARG A 31 36.66 -11.45 -25.66
CA ARG A 31 35.46 -10.63 -25.64
C ARG A 31 35.83 -9.15 -25.48
N THR A 32 35.05 -8.30 -26.11
CA THR A 32 35.16 -6.86 -25.93
C THR A 32 34.20 -6.40 -24.84
N PRO A 33 34.41 -5.23 -24.25
CA PRO A 33 33.46 -4.66 -23.26
C PRO A 33 32.00 -4.63 -23.76
N GLU A 34 31.81 -4.35 -25.06
CA GLU A 34 30.47 -4.31 -25.66
C GLU A 34 29.83 -5.70 -25.70
N LEU A 35 30.61 -6.75 -25.99
CA LEU A 35 30.12 -8.13 -25.99
C LEU A 35 29.72 -8.58 -24.59
N ASP A 36 30.53 -8.26 -23.57
CA ASP A 36 30.19 -8.57 -22.19
C ASP A 36 28.96 -7.79 -21.73
N SER A 37 28.79 -6.54 -22.19
CA SER A 37 27.62 -5.75 -21.92
C SER A 37 26.34 -6.29 -22.59
N GLU A 38 26.43 -6.83 -23.82
CA GLU A 38 25.30 -7.49 -24.49
C GLU A 38 24.97 -8.84 -23.84
N LEU A 39 25.96 -9.60 -23.39
CA LEU A 39 25.74 -10.84 -22.65
C LEU A 39 25.06 -10.57 -21.31
N ALA A 40 25.48 -9.54 -20.60
CA ALA A 40 24.84 -9.11 -19.36
C ALA A 40 23.38 -8.69 -19.57
N ARG A 41 23.09 -7.97 -20.67
CA ARG A 41 21.71 -7.65 -21.05
C ARG A 41 20.88 -8.91 -21.27
N ALA A 42 21.42 -9.89 -21.97
CA ALA A 42 20.73 -11.13 -22.25
C ALA A 42 20.45 -11.92 -20.96
N TYR A 43 21.39 -11.97 -20.02
CA TYR A 43 21.16 -12.57 -18.70
C TYR A 43 20.07 -11.83 -17.91
N ASN A 44 20.09 -10.49 -17.90
CA ASN A 44 19.06 -9.70 -17.22
C ASN A 44 17.65 -9.94 -17.79
N ASN A 45 17.54 -10.14 -19.11
CA ASN A 45 16.26 -10.28 -19.78
C ASN A 45 15.69 -11.70 -19.74
N ILE A 46 16.55 -12.74 -19.66
CA ILE A 46 16.09 -14.14 -19.58
C ILE A 46 15.82 -14.58 -18.14
N ALA A 47 16.38 -13.87 -17.15
CA ALA A 47 16.24 -14.19 -15.74
C ALA A 47 14.79 -14.07 -15.29
N GLU A 48 14.30 -15.08 -14.57
CA GLU A 48 13.04 -14.99 -13.81
C GLU A 48 13.25 -14.17 -12.53
N LEU A 49 12.15 -13.72 -11.90
CA LEU A 49 12.21 -12.81 -10.74
C LEU A 49 13.05 -13.31 -9.57
N ASP A 50 13.16 -14.60 -9.39
CA ASP A 50 13.91 -15.29 -8.32
C ASP A 50 15.28 -15.84 -8.77
N ASP A 51 15.65 -15.67 -10.03
CA ASP A 51 16.93 -16.17 -10.57
C ASP A 51 18.10 -15.24 -10.25
N THR A 52 18.46 -15.20 -8.96
CA THR A 52 19.54 -14.34 -8.48
C THR A 52 20.91 -14.64 -9.11
N GLU A 53 21.14 -15.84 -9.65
CA GLU A 53 22.42 -16.22 -10.22
C GLU A 53 22.68 -15.55 -11.57
N LEU A 54 21.65 -15.38 -12.40
CA LEU A 54 21.79 -14.69 -13.69
C LEU A 54 22.04 -13.18 -13.48
N TYR A 55 21.36 -12.55 -12.54
CA TYR A 55 21.63 -11.14 -12.21
C TYR A 55 23.04 -10.92 -11.65
N LYS A 56 23.57 -11.85 -10.84
CA LYS A 56 24.96 -11.80 -10.36
C LYS A 56 25.95 -11.94 -11.52
N LYS A 57 25.73 -12.87 -12.42
CA LYS A 57 26.57 -13.03 -13.63
C LYS A 57 26.57 -11.76 -14.50
N ALA A 58 25.41 -11.11 -14.66
CA ALA A 58 25.33 -9.85 -15.37
C ALA A 58 26.21 -8.77 -14.71
N LEU A 59 26.20 -8.65 -13.38
CA LEU A 59 27.06 -7.71 -12.66
C LEU A 59 28.55 -8.06 -12.77
N GLU A 60 28.89 -9.34 -12.73
CA GLU A 60 30.28 -9.79 -12.88
C GLU A 60 30.87 -9.43 -14.27
N LEU A 61 30.05 -9.47 -15.30
CA LEU A 61 30.41 -9.05 -16.65
C LEU A 61 30.53 -7.53 -16.80
N LEU A 62 29.65 -6.77 -16.17
CA LEU A 62 29.59 -5.32 -16.33
C LEU A 62 30.64 -4.58 -15.50
N LYS A 63 30.86 -4.98 -14.25
CA LYS A 63 31.73 -4.26 -13.32
C LYS A 63 33.14 -3.98 -13.81
N PRO A 64 33.84 -4.93 -14.48
CA PRO A 64 35.21 -4.70 -14.97
C PRO A 64 35.32 -3.58 -16.00
N HIS A 65 34.22 -3.21 -16.64
CA HIS A 65 34.18 -2.24 -17.76
C HIS A 65 33.63 -0.87 -17.39
N ALA A 66 33.53 -0.57 -16.09
CA ALA A 66 32.94 0.69 -15.59
C ALA A 66 33.62 1.95 -16.18
N GLU A 67 34.95 1.96 -16.27
CA GLU A 67 35.70 3.08 -16.86
C GLU A 67 35.43 3.22 -18.38
N TYR A 68 35.29 2.11 -19.09
CA TYR A 68 35.00 2.10 -20.53
C TYR A 68 33.63 2.69 -20.85
N PHE A 69 32.64 2.45 -19.99
CA PHE A 69 31.26 2.88 -20.16
C PHE A 69 30.89 4.10 -19.30
N GLU A 70 31.88 4.91 -18.88
CA GLU A 70 31.60 6.11 -18.10
C GLU A 70 30.60 7.03 -18.84
N GLY A 71 29.45 7.34 -18.20
CA GLY A 71 28.39 8.14 -18.78
C GLY A 71 27.51 7.42 -19.82
N ASP A 72 27.66 6.11 -20.02
CA ASP A 72 26.80 5.36 -20.92
C ASP A 72 25.45 5.00 -20.25
N HIS A 73 24.35 5.42 -20.88
CA HIS A 73 23.00 5.14 -20.38
C HIS A 73 22.71 3.63 -20.29
N CYS A 74 23.00 2.89 -21.38
CA CYS A 74 22.62 1.49 -21.45
C CYS A 74 23.38 0.62 -20.44
N TRP A 75 24.66 0.90 -20.25
CA TRP A 75 25.46 0.19 -19.26
C TRP A 75 24.99 0.50 -17.84
N ASN A 76 24.74 1.77 -17.49
CA ASN A 76 24.23 2.15 -16.18
C ASN A 76 22.85 1.52 -15.93
N PHE A 77 21.95 1.52 -16.91
CA PHE A 77 20.65 0.88 -16.79
C PHE A 77 20.77 -0.63 -16.54
N ARG A 78 21.65 -1.33 -17.25
CA ARG A 78 21.88 -2.78 -17.08
C ARG A 78 22.44 -3.11 -15.69
N MET A 79 23.36 -2.29 -15.19
CA MET A 79 23.87 -2.40 -13.82
C MET A 79 22.76 -2.23 -12.80
N ALA A 80 21.98 -1.14 -12.94
CA ALA A 80 20.86 -0.82 -12.05
C ALA A 80 19.81 -1.93 -12.05
N TYR A 81 19.45 -2.44 -13.23
CA TYR A 81 18.46 -3.51 -13.39
C TYR A 81 18.85 -4.78 -12.62
N ALA A 82 20.10 -5.23 -12.79
CA ALA A 82 20.60 -6.39 -12.06
C ALA A 82 20.60 -6.17 -10.54
N TYR A 83 21.00 -5.01 -10.06
CA TYR A 83 20.94 -4.67 -8.63
C TYR A 83 19.52 -4.63 -8.10
N TYR A 84 18.57 -4.06 -8.86
CA TYR A 84 17.17 -3.97 -8.48
C TYR A 84 16.53 -5.35 -8.23
N PHE A 85 16.75 -6.31 -9.16
CA PHE A 85 16.23 -7.66 -9.01
C PHE A 85 17.00 -8.51 -7.98
N LEU A 86 18.19 -8.08 -7.57
CA LEU A 86 18.88 -8.64 -6.41
C LEU A 86 18.40 -8.07 -5.05
N GLY A 87 17.50 -7.08 -5.07
CA GLY A 87 17.01 -6.41 -3.86
C GLY A 87 18.04 -5.47 -3.24
N TRP A 88 18.94 -4.91 -4.05
CA TRP A 88 19.96 -3.94 -3.64
C TRP A 88 19.56 -2.55 -4.17
N GLU A 89 18.48 -2.04 -3.59
CA GLU A 89 17.82 -0.82 -4.07
C GLU A 89 18.69 0.43 -3.99
N ASP A 90 19.61 0.51 -3.02
CA ASP A 90 20.54 1.63 -2.88
C ASP A 90 21.48 1.72 -4.09
N GLU A 91 22.07 0.58 -4.47
CA GLU A 91 22.95 0.47 -5.61
C GLU A 91 22.19 0.64 -6.93
N ALA A 92 20.99 0.06 -7.01
CA ALA A 92 20.13 0.19 -8.18
C ALA A 92 19.78 1.67 -8.42
N LEU A 93 19.34 2.40 -7.38
CA LEU A 93 19.01 3.82 -7.45
C LEU A 93 20.20 4.64 -7.98
N TYR A 94 21.39 4.42 -7.43
CA TYR A 94 22.58 5.13 -7.86
C TYR A 94 22.86 4.98 -9.36
N TYR A 95 22.75 3.75 -9.90
CA TYR A 95 22.99 3.52 -11.31
C TYR A 95 21.83 3.96 -12.20
N PHE A 96 20.57 3.88 -11.74
CA PHE A 96 19.45 4.44 -12.50
C PHE A 96 19.52 5.97 -12.58
N GLU A 97 19.91 6.67 -11.52
CA GLU A 97 20.14 8.12 -11.57
C GLU A 97 21.22 8.49 -12.61
N LYS A 98 22.32 7.74 -12.66
CA LYS A 98 23.35 7.93 -13.70
C LYS A 98 22.84 7.62 -15.11
N ALA A 99 22.00 6.62 -15.27
CA ALA A 99 21.36 6.33 -16.55
C ALA A 99 20.44 7.49 -16.98
N LEU A 100 19.68 8.06 -16.04
CA LEU A 100 18.80 9.19 -16.32
C LEU A 100 19.59 10.47 -16.63
N GLU A 101 20.74 10.72 -15.96
CA GLU A 101 21.65 11.82 -16.30
C GLU A 101 22.17 11.72 -17.74
N ALA A 102 22.50 10.50 -18.19
CA ALA A 102 22.95 10.24 -19.55
C ALA A 102 21.83 10.34 -20.60
N ARG A 103 20.59 10.04 -20.23
CA ARG A 103 19.42 10.16 -21.10
C ARG A 103 18.22 10.76 -20.33
N PRO A 104 18.14 12.08 -20.22
CA PRO A 104 17.03 12.75 -19.54
C PRO A 104 15.67 12.45 -20.19
N GLY A 105 14.66 12.16 -19.37
CA GLY A 105 13.30 11.90 -19.83
C GLY A 105 13.07 10.45 -20.31
N ASP A 106 13.99 9.53 -20.00
CA ASP A 106 13.79 8.10 -20.23
C ASP A 106 12.80 7.54 -19.21
N LYS A 107 11.58 7.27 -19.67
CA LYS A 107 10.45 6.89 -18.79
C LYS A 107 10.68 5.61 -18.00
N ASP A 108 11.27 4.61 -18.62
CA ASP A 108 11.55 3.33 -17.97
C ASP A 108 12.52 3.54 -16.81
N THR A 109 13.55 4.37 -17.02
CA THR A 109 14.51 4.72 -15.95
C THR A 109 13.84 5.53 -14.83
N GLU A 110 12.98 6.50 -15.16
CA GLU A 110 12.21 7.27 -14.17
C GLU A 110 11.29 6.39 -13.34
N GLU A 111 10.64 5.39 -13.95
CA GLU A 111 9.78 4.45 -13.26
C GLU A 111 10.57 3.59 -12.25
N PHE A 112 11.70 3.01 -12.67
CA PHE A 112 12.56 2.25 -11.78
C PHE A 112 13.15 3.08 -10.63
N ILE A 113 13.50 4.35 -10.87
CA ILE A 113 13.93 5.27 -9.81
C ILE A 113 12.81 5.42 -8.76
N ASN A 114 11.57 5.67 -9.20
CA ASN A 114 10.43 5.80 -8.30
C ASN A 114 10.19 4.51 -7.51
N GLU A 115 10.32 3.35 -8.13
CA GLU A 115 10.18 2.07 -7.43
C GLU A 115 11.30 1.84 -6.41
N CYS A 116 12.56 2.16 -6.73
CA CYS A 116 13.66 2.09 -5.78
C CYS A 116 13.40 3.02 -4.58
N LEU A 117 13.02 4.27 -4.83
CA LEU A 117 12.68 5.23 -3.78
C LEU A 117 11.55 4.73 -2.89
N ASN A 118 10.49 4.19 -3.49
CA ASN A 118 9.38 3.59 -2.74
C ASN A 118 9.86 2.43 -1.85
N ARG A 119 10.67 1.52 -2.36
CA ARG A 119 11.21 0.39 -1.59
C ARG A 119 12.15 0.84 -0.47
N LEU A 120 12.97 1.86 -0.70
CA LEU A 120 13.89 2.45 0.30
C LEU A 120 13.15 3.22 1.40
N THR A 121 11.96 3.74 1.12
CA THR A 121 11.13 4.43 2.10
C THR A 121 10.32 3.48 2.98
N PHE A 122 10.27 2.17 2.68
CA PHE A 122 9.66 1.21 3.59
C PHE A 122 10.37 1.23 4.95
N PRO A 123 9.63 1.47 6.03
CA PRO A 123 10.23 1.55 7.35
C PRO A 123 10.84 0.21 7.74
N ARG A 124 12.14 0.21 7.97
CA ARG A 124 12.87 -0.96 8.47
C ARG A 124 12.87 -0.93 9.99
N PHE A 125 12.06 -1.78 10.61
CA PHE A 125 12.02 -1.90 12.06
C PHE A 125 13.10 -2.86 12.55
N ASN A 126 13.98 -2.36 13.41
CA ASN A 126 15.03 -3.17 14.07
C ASN A 126 14.50 -4.06 15.20
N LYS A 127 13.24 -3.84 15.64
CA LYS A 127 12.58 -4.55 16.73
C LYS A 127 11.31 -5.23 16.22
N ASN A 128 10.98 -6.38 16.80
CA ASN A 128 9.73 -7.07 16.49
C ASN A 128 8.51 -6.23 16.92
N PHE A 129 7.35 -6.52 16.33
CA PHE A 129 6.12 -5.75 16.54
C PHE A 129 5.70 -5.74 18.03
N ARG A 130 5.82 -6.86 18.74
CA ARG A 130 5.47 -6.95 20.17
C ARG A 130 6.27 -5.98 21.03
N THR A 131 7.57 -5.87 20.79
CA THR A 131 8.45 -4.93 21.51
C THR A 131 8.07 -3.48 21.18
N ARG A 132 7.83 -3.19 19.91
CA ARG A 132 7.43 -1.84 19.47
C ARG A 132 6.09 -1.41 20.08
N VAL A 133 5.12 -2.31 20.15
CA VAL A 133 3.83 -2.06 20.81
C VAL A 133 4.00 -1.73 22.29
N ALA A 134 4.85 -2.46 22.99
CA ALA A 134 5.11 -2.18 24.41
C ALA A 134 5.77 -0.79 24.60
N GLU A 135 6.75 -0.45 23.77
CA GLU A 135 7.41 0.87 23.78
C GLU A 135 6.46 2.01 23.41
N ALA A 136 5.56 1.80 22.45
CA ALA A 136 4.55 2.79 22.07
C ALA A 136 3.57 3.05 23.23
N TRP A 137 3.13 2.01 23.94
CA TRP A 137 2.28 2.19 25.11
C TRP A 137 3.00 2.85 26.29
N GLU A 138 4.28 2.57 26.50
CA GLU A 138 5.09 3.28 27.51
C GLU A 138 5.20 4.78 27.15
N ALA A 139 5.47 5.09 25.88
CA ALA A 139 5.50 6.46 25.39
C ALA A 139 4.13 7.15 25.51
N PHE A 140 3.04 6.44 25.21
CA PHE A 140 1.69 6.97 25.36
C PHE A 140 1.37 7.28 26.83
N GLN A 141 1.64 6.36 27.75
CA GLN A 141 1.42 6.58 29.17
C GLN A 141 2.19 7.79 29.71
N LYS A 142 3.43 7.96 29.27
CA LYS A 142 4.26 9.10 29.68
C LYS A 142 3.69 10.44 29.22
N ASN A 143 3.12 10.50 28.02
CA ASN A 143 2.60 11.72 27.41
C ASN A 143 1.08 11.87 27.63
N GLU A 144 0.39 10.89 28.19
CA GLU A 144 -1.07 10.84 28.33
C GLU A 144 -1.67 12.11 28.97
N PRO A 145 -1.12 12.68 30.05
CA PRO A 145 -1.68 13.90 30.64
C PRO A 145 -1.58 15.10 29.70
N GLN A 146 -0.50 15.20 28.93
CA GLN A 146 -0.32 16.26 27.93
C GLN A 146 -1.27 16.07 26.75
N ILE A 147 -1.41 14.85 26.25
CA ILE A 147 -2.33 14.51 25.16
C ILE A 147 -3.76 14.90 25.53
N ARG A 148 -4.24 14.52 26.71
CA ARG A 148 -5.58 14.93 27.18
C ARG A 148 -5.74 16.44 27.26
N HIS A 149 -4.76 17.12 27.84
CA HIS A 149 -4.81 18.59 27.92
C HIS A 149 -4.93 19.23 26.52
N MET A 150 -4.22 18.72 25.53
CA MET A 150 -4.31 19.22 24.16
C MET A 150 -5.66 18.89 23.51
N VAL A 151 -6.24 17.73 23.78
CA VAL A 151 -7.60 17.41 23.33
C VAL A 151 -8.61 18.42 23.91
N ASP A 152 -8.45 18.77 25.20
CA ASP A 152 -9.32 19.74 25.88
C ASP A 152 -9.17 21.18 25.33
N LEU A 153 -7.97 21.54 24.83
CA LEU A 153 -7.72 22.84 24.16
C LEU A 153 -8.30 22.91 22.73
N GLY A 154 -8.59 21.76 22.11
CA GLY A 154 -9.19 21.71 20.78
C GLY A 154 -8.29 22.28 19.69
N GLU A 155 -8.84 23.14 18.83
CA GLU A 155 -8.16 23.66 17.63
C GLU A 155 -6.82 24.35 17.93
N GLU A 156 -6.67 24.98 19.08
CA GLU A 156 -5.45 25.72 19.46
C GLU A 156 -4.21 24.81 19.56
N ALA A 157 -4.40 23.56 19.99
CA ALA A 157 -3.32 22.60 20.18
C ALA A 157 -3.32 21.43 19.16
N TYR A 158 -4.22 21.47 18.17
CA TYR A 158 -4.49 20.33 17.29
C TYR A 158 -3.25 19.81 16.55
N LYS A 159 -2.45 20.71 16.00
CA LYS A 159 -1.23 20.33 15.26
C LYS A 159 -0.21 19.64 16.18
N GLU A 160 0.03 20.19 17.36
CA GLU A 160 0.97 19.63 18.33
C GLU A 160 0.46 18.29 18.86
N LEU A 161 -0.85 18.15 19.07
CA LEU A 161 -1.52 16.91 19.44
C LEU A 161 -1.27 15.81 18.40
N LEU A 162 -1.51 16.11 17.12
CA LEU A 162 -1.25 15.15 16.03
C LEU A 162 0.22 14.75 15.97
N ASP A 163 1.13 15.71 16.04
CA ASP A 163 2.58 15.46 15.98
C ASP A 163 3.07 14.54 17.13
N ILE A 164 2.52 14.68 18.33
CA ILE A 164 2.88 13.81 19.47
C ILE A 164 2.30 12.41 19.27
N CYS A 165 1.02 12.31 18.90
CA CYS A 165 0.36 11.04 18.70
C CYS A 165 1.00 10.26 17.53
N ASP A 166 1.30 10.92 16.43
CA ASP A 166 1.98 10.33 15.29
C ASP A 166 3.34 9.75 15.66
N LYS A 167 4.18 10.51 16.37
CA LYS A 167 5.47 10.02 16.87
C LYS A 167 5.35 8.79 17.77
N ILE A 168 4.31 8.74 18.62
CA ILE A 168 4.08 7.61 19.51
C ILE A 168 3.60 6.39 18.72
N LEU A 169 2.64 6.57 17.82
CA LEU A 169 2.08 5.48 17.03
C LEU A 169 3.10 4.92 16.02
N ASN A 170 3.98 5.76 15.48
CA ASN A 170 5.06 5.36 14.59
C ASN A 170 6.16 4.52 15.25
N ILE A 171 6.18 4.41 16.57
CA ILE A 171 7.00 3.41 17.27
C ILE A 171 6.50 1.99 16.93
N ALA A 172 5.17 1.80 16.86
CA ALA A 172 4.56 0.49 16.60
C ALA A 172 4.28 0.26 15.12
N PHE A 173 3.71 1.25 14.44
CA PHE A 173 3.25 1.17 13.06
C PHE A 173 4.17 1.93 12.12
N SER A 174 4.22 1.54 10.85
CA SER A 174 4.93 2.29 9.82
C SER A 174 4.10 3.44 9.27
N ASP A 175 2.80 3.19 9.21
CA ASP A 175 1.81 4.09 8.65
C ASP A 175 0.46 3.72 9.27
N ILE A 176 -0.09 4.60 10.06
CA ILE A 176 -1.40 4.42 10.70
C ILE A 176 -2.18 5.73 10.70
N ILE A 177 -3.35 5.68 10.12
CA ILE A 177 -4.30 6.79 10.21
C ILE A 177 -4.99 6.70 11.57
N PHE A 178 -5.15 7.82 12.24
CA PHE A 178 -5.85 7.86 13.51
C PHE A 178 -6.70 9.12 13.67
N GLU A 179 -7.68 9.03 14.54
CA GLU A 179 -8.48 10.15 15.01
C GLU A 179 -8.40 10.17 16.53
N ILE A 180 -8.43 11.36 17.09
CA ILE A 180 -8.37 11.55 18.54
C ILE A 180 -9.36 12.62 18.97
N GLY A 181 -10.05 12.39 20.10
CA GLY A 181 -11.06 13.32 20.58
C GLY A 181 -11.61 12.97 21.96
N PHE A 182 -12.72 13.59 22.31
CA PHE A 182 -13.47 13.36 23.55
C PHE A 182 -14.95 13.21 23.23
N ASN A 183 -15.58 12.14 23.71
CA ASN A 183 -17.00 11.85 23.42
C ASN A 183 -17.99 12.36 24.48
N GLY A 184 -17.52 13.13 25.45
CA GLY A 184 -18.32 13.64 26.59
C GLY A 184 -18.15 12.80 27.86
N GLU A 185 -17.60 11.59 27.76
CA GLU A 185 -17.34 10.69 28.89
C GLU A 185 -15.87 10.27 28.96
N LYS A 186 -15.32 9.81 27.84
CA LYS A 186 -13.92 9.36 27.70
C LYS A 186 -13.24 9.98 26.49
N TYR A 187 -11.94 10.06 26.57
CA TYR A 187 -11.11 10.34 25.40
C TYR A 187 -11.12 9.14 24.46
N GLU A 188 -11.03 9.39 23.19
CA GLU A 188 -11.05 8.34 22.17
C GLU A 188 -9.81 8.42 21.28
N LEU A 189 -9.17 7.28 21.10
CA LEU A 189 -8.15 7.06 20.09
C LEU A 189 -8.71 6.03 19.11
N VAL A 190 -9.05 6.47 17.92
CA VAL A 190 -9.56 5.63 16.83
C VAL A 190 -8.40 5.32 15.90
N LEU A 191 -8.04 4.05 15.75
CA LEU A 191 -7.01 3.58 14.83
C LEU A 191 -7.69 3.00 13.59
N ILE A 192 -7.30 3.49 12.43
CA ILE A 192 -8.00 3.28 11.17
C ILE A 192 -7.21 2.31 10.31
N PRO A 193 -7.76 1.12 10.00
CA PRO A 193 -7.10 0.14 9.13
C PRO A 193 -7.11 0.53 7.66
N ASP A 194 -7.94 1.50 7.24
CA ASP A 194 -8.04 2.00 5.87
C ASP A 194 -8.27 0.89 4.84
N GLY A 195 -9.19 -0.03 5.16
CA GLY A 195 -9.53 -1.19 4.33
C GLY A 195 -8.54 -2.37 4.41
N GLU A 196 -7.40 -2.22 5.10
CA GLU A 196 -6.36 -3.24 5.15
C GLU A 196 -6.56 -4.23 6.31
N LYS A 197 -6.86 -5.50 5.98
CA LYS A 197 -7.03 -6.58 6.99
C LYS A 197 -5.79 -6.77 7.85
N ALA A 198 -4.60 -6.69 7.29
CA ALA A 198 -3.35 -6.83 8.03
C ALA A 198 -3.17 -5.72 9.07
N LYS A 199 -3.50 -4.48 8.73
CA LYS A 199 -3.52 -3.36 9.68
C LYS A 199 -4.54 -3.58 10.78
N LEU A 200 -5.73 -4.09 10.46
CA LEU A 200 -6.74 -4.38 11.49
C LEU A 200 -6.23 -5.39 12.52
N PHE A 201 -5.57 -6.47 12.10
CA PHE A 201 -4.94 -7.42 13.04
C PHE A 201 -3.90 -6.74 13.93
N ALA A 202 -3.04 -5.90 13.36
CA ALA A 202 -2.04 -5.15 14.10
C ALA A 202 -2.67 -4.17 15.11
N ILE A 203 -3.73 -3.46 14.71
CA ILE A 203 -4.51 -2.55 15.56
C ILE A 203 -5.14 -3.31 16.72
N MET A 204 -5.75 -4.47 16.46
CA MET A 204 -6.39 -5.25 17.52
C MET A 204 -5.37 -5.82 18.52
N TYR A 205 -4.18 -6.22 18.06
CA TYR A 205 -3.09 -6.61 18.95
C TYR A 205 -2.60 -5.41 19.78
N PHE A 206 -2.43 -4.24 19.16
CA PHE A 206 -2.06 -2.99 19.85
C PHE A 206 -3.07 -2.65 20.95
N LYS A 207 -4.37 -2.64 20.62
CA LYS A 207 -5.46 -2.41 21.57
C LYS A 207 -5.46 -3.42 22.72
N ALA A 208 -5.32 -4.72 22.44
CA ALA A 208 -5.31 -5.77 23.45
C ALA A 208 -4.07 -5.70 24.36
N SER A 209 -2.98 -5.08 23.91
CA SER A 209 -1.75 -4.88 24.66
C SER A 209 -1.74 -3.58 25.48
N ALA A 210 -2.80 -2.78 25.42
CA ALA A 210 -2.89 -1.53 26.18
C ALA A 210 -2.91 -1.79 27.69
N PRO A 211 -2.15 -1.02 28.49
CA PRO A 211 -2.22 -1.09 29.94
C PRO A 211 -3.62 -0.82 30.48
N ALA A 212 -4.07 -1.58 31.47
CA ALA A 212 -5.42 -1.47 32.00
C ALA A 212 -5.80 -0.04 32.46
N CYS A 213 -4.85 0.72 33.00
CA CYS A 213 -5.07 2.11 33.42
C CYS A 213 -5.44 3.06 32.27
N ILE A 214 -5.08 2.75 31.04
CA ILE A 214 -5.48 3.55 29.87
C ILE A 214 -7.00 3.49 29.70
N PHE A 215 -7.61 2.33 29.84
CA PHE A 215 -9.05 2.14 29.66
C PHE A 215 -9.91 2.84 30.73
N GLU A 216 -9.32 3.34 31.82
CA GLU A 216 -10.05 4.15 32.79
C GLU A 216 -10.53 5.47 32.18
N LYS A 217 -9.71 6.06 31.31
CA LYS A 217 -9.96 7.39 30.71
C LYS A 217 -10.13 7.36 29.20
N TRP A 218 -9.68 6.29 28.54
CA TRP A 218 -9.64 6.19 27.09
C TRP A 218 -10.45 5.04 26.54
N ASN A 219 -11.10 5.27 25.43
CA ASN A 219 -11.59 4.25 24.52
C ASN A 219 -10.58 4.09 23.38
N ILE A 220 -10.03 2.89 23.23
CA ILE A 220 -9.18 2.53 22.07
C ILE A 220 -10.06 1.79 21.07
N ILE A 221 -10.26 2.38 19.91
CA ILE A 221 -11.26 1.96 18.92
C ILE A 221 -10.56 1.55 17.65
N ALA A 222 -10.98 0.43 17.05
CA ALA A 222 -10.50 -0.03 15.77
C ALA A 222 -11.52 0.29 14.68
N GLY A 223 -11.08 1.02 13.66
CA GLY A 223 -11.91 1.47 12.53
C GLY A 223 -12.83 2.65 12.84
N ARG A 224 -13.20 3.38 11.81
CA ARG A 224 -14.18 4.47 11.88
C ARG A 224 -15.52 3.93 12.33
N GLN A 225 -16.09 4.58 13.34
CA GLN A 225 -17.37 4.16 13.90
C GLN A 225 -18.52 4.74 13.08
N MET A 226 -19.63 4.00 13.06
CA MET A 226 -20.87 4.44 12.41
C MET A 226 -21.35 5.76 13.00
N ASN A 227 -21.54 6.77 12.14
CA ASN A 227 -22.10 8.07 12.47
C ASN A 227 -22.73 8.68 11.21
N THR A 228 -24.04 8.57 11.08
CA THR A 228 -24.79 9.04 9.90
C THR A 228 -24.92 10.56 9.80
N ASP A 229 -24.60 11.29 10.85
CA ASP A 229 -24.70 12.75 10.91
C ASP A 229 -23.37 13.46 10.57
N VAL A 230 -22.35 12.69 10.17
CA VAL A 230 -21.06 13.26 9.79
C VAL A 230 -21.18 14.11 8.53
N VAL A 231 -20.58 15.27 8.59
CA VAL A 231 -20.38 16.19 7.47
C VAL A 231 -18.88 16.34 7.28
N LEU A 232 -18.39 15.98 6.09
CA LEU A 232 -17.00 16.19 5.70
C LEU A 232 -16.90 17.50 4.91
N ARG A 233 -15.87 18.28 5.20
CA ARG A 233 -15.57 19.50 4.45
C ARG A 233 -14.55 19.22 3.37
N PHE A 234 -14.92 19.49 2.12
CA PHE A 234 -14.05 19.39 0.96
C PHE A 234 -13.97 20.74 0.26
N SER A 235 -12.78 21.35 0.23
CA SER A 235 -12.60 22.72 -0.25
C SER A 235 -13.59 23.67 0.43
N ASN A 236 -14.57 24.20 -0.28
CA ASN A 236 -15.61 25.08 0.25
C ASN A 236 -16.99 24.40 0.35
N ASN A 237 -17.06 23.07 0.19
CA ASN A 237 -18.32 22.32 0.21
C ASN A 237 -18.41 21.42 1.43
N ASP A 238 -19.52 21.49 2.14
CA ASP A 238 -19.88 20.51 3.16
C ASP A 238 -20.66 19.37 2.49
N VAL A 239 -20.16 18.15 2.65
CA VAL A 239 -20.69 16.92 2.03
C VAL A 239 -21.07 15.94 3.13
N SER A 240 -22.29 15.45 3.07
CA SER A 240 -22.84 14.46 3.98
C SER A 240 -23.33 13.22 3.22
N ALA A 241 -23.62 12.15 3.93
CA ALA A 241 -24.21 10.95 3.36
C ALA A 241 -25.53 11.21 2.61
N ARG A 242 -26.24 12.27 2.94
CA ARG A 242 -27.51 12.69 2.27
C ARG A 242 -27.29 13.31 0.89
N ASP A 243 -26.07 13.74 0.58
CA ASP A 243 -25.71 14.35 -0.71
C ASP A 243 -25.25 13.31 -1.75
N VAL A 244 -25.06 12.06 -1.33
CA VAL A 244 -24.48 11.00 -2.14
C VAL A 244 -25.55 10.00 -2.57
N ARG A 245 -25.67 9.76 -3.88
CA ARG A 245 -26.49 8.69 -4.45
C ARG A 245 -25.69 7.43 -4.63
N VAL A 246 -26.31 6.29 -4.35
CA VAL A 246 -25.69 4.97 -4.39
C VAL A 246 -26.53 4.01 -5.22
N TRP A 247 -25.89 3.38 -6.20
CA TRP A 247 -26.41 2.20 -6.93
C TRP A 247 -25.76 0.97 -6.34
N ILE A 248 -26.54 -0.06 -6.06
CA ILE A 248 -26.09 -1.27 -5.38
C ILE A 248 -26.24 -2.43 -6.32
N GLU A 249 -25.15 -3.17 -6.52
CA GLU A 249 -25.13 -4.46 -7.16
C GLU A 249 -24.92 -5.53 -6.09
N HIS A 250 -25.81 -6.51 -6.06
CA HIS A 250 -25.74 -7.60 -5.09
C HIS A 250 -24.86 -8.72 -5.64
N GLU A 251 -23.93 -9.16 -4.84
CA GLU A 251 -23.02 -10.24 -5.15
C GLU A 251 -23.28 -11.47 -4.26
N GLU A 252 -22.44 -12.48 -4.42
CA GLU A 252 -22.51 -13.69 -3.62
C GLU A 252 -22.17 -13.41 -2.15
N ASN A 253 -22.56 -14.31 -1.26
CA ASN A 253 -22.26 -14.26 0.19
C ASN A 253 -22.74 -12.98 0.92
N ASN A 254 -23.84 -12.39 0.45
CA ASN A 254 -24.41 -11.14 0.99
C ASN A 254 -23.51 -9.91 0.84
N THR A 255 -22.47 -9.97 0.02
CA THR A 255 -21.65 -8.80 -0.31
C THR A 255 -22.33 -7.91 -1.36
N ILE A 256 -21.84 -6.69 -1.47
CA ILE A 256 -22.34 -5.69 -2.42
C ILE A 256 -21.20 -4.96 -3.10
N SER A 257 -21.39 -4.61 -4.35
CA SER A 257 -20.62 -3.58 -5.04
C SER A 257 -21.45 -2.31 -5.09
N ILE A 258 -20.83 -1.16 -4.84
CA ILE A 258 -21.50 0.12 -4.82
C ILE A 258 -20.88 1.10 -5.81
N SER A 259 -21.75 1.86 -6.47
CA SER A 259 -21.36 2.97 -7.34
C SER A 259 -21.95 4.26 -6.79
N LEU A 260 -21.10 5.26 -6.53
CA LEU A 260 -21.48 6.48 -5.83
C LEU A 260 -21.41 7.69 -6.77
N TYR A 261 -22.38 8.58 -6.63
CA TYR A 261 -22.42 9.86 -7.31
C TYR A 261 -22.73 10.98 -6.33
N CYS A 262 -21.89 12.03 -6.31
CA CYS A 262 -22.10 13.22 -5.51
C CYS A 262 -21.93 14.47 -6.35
N LYS A 263 -23.04 15.17 -6.62
CA LYS A 263 -23.02 16.39 -7.44
C LYS A 263 -22.12 17.49 -6.87
N LYS A 264 -22.03 17.60 -5.54
CA LYS A 264 -21.19 18.61 -4.86
C LYS A 264 -19.70 18.38 -5.07
N LEU A 265 -19.29 17.12 -5.31
CA LEU A 265 -17.90 16.74 -5.54
C LEU A 265 -17.47 16.74 -6.99
N MET A 266 -18.37 17.00 -7.94
CA MET A 266 -18.06 16.96 -9.38
C MET A 266 -16.88 17.85 -9.82
N PRO A 267 -16.71 19.09 -9.30
CA PRO A 267 -15.53 19.88 -9.61
C PRO A 267 -14.23 19.18 -9.15
N ALA A 268 -14.25 18.61 -7.95
CA ALA A 268 -13.11 17.91 -7.37
C ALA A 268 -12.79 16.60 -8.11
N ILE A 269 -13.81 15.83 -8.51
CA ILE A 269 -13.61 14.58 -9.27
C ILE A 269 -12.87 14.84 -10.58
N LYS A 270 -13.12 16.00 -11.21
CA LYS A 270 -12.44 16.39 -12.45
C LYS A 270 -10.99 16.83 -12.25
N GLU A 271 -10.68 17.40 -11.10
CA GLU A 271 -9.34 17.91 -10.76
C GLU A 271 -8.48 16.84 -10.09
N ASN A 272 -9.04 16.11 -9.13
CA ASN A 272 -8.38 15.06 -8.36
C ASN A 272 -9.36 13.94 -7.98
N LYS A 273 -9.49 12.95 -8.84
CA LYS A 273 -10.42 11.83 -8.65
C LYS A 273 -10.13 11.00 -7.39
N GLU A 274 -8.86 10.88 -7.02
CA GLU A 274 -8.43 10.08 -5.86
C GLU A 274 -8.90 10.70 -4.55
N GLU A 275 -8.80 12.02 -4.41
CA GLU A 275 -9.25 12.73 -3.22
C GLU A 275 -10.77 12.62 -3.03
N ALA A 276 -11.52 12.75 -4.13
CA ALA A 276 -12.97 12.56 -4.10
C ALA A 276 -13.36 11.11 -3.77
N TRP A 277 -12.60 10.13 -4.28
CA TRP A 277 -12.77 8.72 -3.97
C TRP A 277 -12.55 8.48 -2.46
N TYR A 278 -11.44 8.97 -1.93
CA TYR A 278 -11.11 8.84 -0.51
C TYR A 278 -12.19 9.46 0.40
N MET A 279 -12.68 10.64 0.04
CA MET A 279 -13.75 11.30 0.79
C MET A 279 -15.06 10.50 0.81
N LEU A 280 -15.45 9.94 -0.35
CA LEU A 280 -16.65 9.10 -0.45
C LEU A 280 -16.47 7.77 0.29
N SER A 281 -15.27 7.21 0.29
CA SER A 281 -14.93 6.05 1.12
C SER A 281 -15.08 6.37 2.61
N CYS A 282 -14.50 7.47 3.09
CA CYS A 282 -14.65 7.92 4.48
C CYS A 282 -16.13 8.13 4.87
N LEU A 283 -16.94 8.73 3.99
CA LEU A 283 -18.38 8.90 4.23
C LEU A 283 -19.11 7.56 4.31
N THR A 284 -18.75 6.60 3.46
CA THR A 284 -19.32 5.26 3.49
C THR A 284 -18.96 4.55 4.79
N ASP A 285 -17.67 4.58 5.18
CA ASP A 285 -17.21 4.03 6.45
C ASP A 285 -17.94 4.63 7.65
N ARG A 286 -18.18 5.93 7.62
CA ARG A 286 -18.95 6.61 8.67
C ARG A 286 -20.43 6.24 8.65
N THR A 287 -20.97 5.90 7.48
CA THR A 287 -22.40 5.58 7.36
C THR A 287 -22.73 4.20 7.89
N ILE A 288 -21.86 3.21 7.70
CA ILE A 288 -22.13 1.81 8.08
C ILE A 288 -21.09 1.22 9.06
N GLY A 289 -20.05 1.96 9.39
CA GLY A 289 -18.89 1.50 10.15
C GLY A 289 -17.84 0.88 9.22
N GLU A 290 -16.56 1.25 9.38
CA GLU A 290 -15.47 0.79 8.49
C GLU A 290 -15.33 -0.73 8.45
N ILE A 291 -15.46 -1.40 9.60
CA ILE A 291 -15.39 -2.86 9.64
C ILE A 291 -16.54 -3.52 8.87
N THR A 292 -17.71 -2.88 8.86
CA THR A 292 -18.84 -3.33 8.03
C THR A 292 -18.51 -3.18 6.55
N ALA A 293 -17.95 -2.03 6.16
CA ALA A 293 -17.51 -1.78 4.79
C ALA A 293 -16.48 -2.82 4.35
N MET A 294 -15.43 -3.05 5.15
CA MET A 294 -14.41 -4.08 4.89
C MET A 294 -14.97 -5.50 4.74
N ASN A 295 -16.07 -5.81 5.41
CA ASN A 295 -16.67 -7.15 5.40
C ASN A 295 -17.62 -7.37 4.23
N TYR A 296 -18.36 -6.35 3.81
CA TYR A 296 -19.48 -6.51 2.90
C TYR A 296 -19.39 -5.74 1.59
N ILE A 297 -18.49 -4.73 1.47
CA ILE A 297 -18.30 -4.00 0.23
C ILE A 297 -17.11 -4.59 -0.52
N THR A 298 -17.38 -5.16 -1.70
CA THR A 298 -16.39 -5.80 -2.57
C THR A 298 -15.98 -4.92 -3.74
N GLY A 299 -16.85 -4.00 -4.15
CA GLY A 299 -16.58 -3.04 -5.22
C GLY A 299 -17.01 -1.63 -4.83
N PHE A 300 -16.14 -0.64 -5.16
CA PHE A 300 -16.36 0.77 -4.84
C PHE A 300 -16.02 1.64 -6.05
N ASN A 301 -17.04 2.21 -6.70
CA ASN A 301 -16.88 3.02 -7.89
C ASN A 301 -17.39 4.45 -7.66
N VAL A 302 -16.63 5.44 -8.14
CA VAL A 302 -17.06 6.85 -8.16
C VAL A 302 -17.43 7.24 -9.57
N LEU A 303 -18.69 7.67 -9.73
CA LEU A 303 -19.27 8.01 -11.01
C LEU A 303 -19.13 9.52 -11.28
N GLU A 304 -18.80 9.87 -12.51
CA GLU A 304 -18.79 11.25 -13.00
C GLU A 304 -20.19 11.74 -13.39
N GLU A 305 -21.04 10.82 -13.83
CA GLU A 305 -22.43 11.09 -14.17
C GLU A 305 -23.34 9.99 -13.63
N PRO A 306 -24.56 10.30 -13.20
CA PRO A 306 -25.49 9.29 -12.77
C PRO A 306 -25.90 8.39 -13.94
N PRO A 307 -26.07 7.06 -13.76
CA PRO A 307 -26.58 6.16 -14.77
C PRO A 307 -27.96 6.62 -15.31
N GLU A 308 -28.19 6.44 -16.60
CA GLU A 308 -29.47 6.80 -17.25
C GLU A 308 -30.66 5.98 -16.69
N SER A 309 -30.40 4.80 -16.16
CA SER A 309 -31.40 3.89 -15.59
C SER A 309 -30.84 3.15 -14.38
N GLY A 310 -31.73 2.67 -13.51
CA GLY A 310 -31.38 1.91 -12.30
C GLY A 310 -31.91 2.55 -11.04
N TYR A 311 -32.19 1.71 -10.06
CA TYR A 311 -32.66 2.16 -8.74
C TYR A 311 -31.45 2.63 -7.93
N SER A 312 -31.56 3.81 -7.35
CA SER A 312 -30.55 4.35 -6.44
C SER A 312 -31.19 4.77 -5.12
N ILE A 313 -30.43 4.64 -4.06
CA ILE A 313 -30.76 5.14 -2.73
C ILE A 313 -29.85 6.34 -2.39
N VAL A 314 -30.11 6.99 -1.27
CA VAL A 314 -29.17 7.94 -0.67
C VAL A 314 -28.21 7.18 0.25
N LEU A 315 -26.95 7.56 0.32
CA LEU A 315 -25.94 6.83 1.12
C LEU A 315 -26.37 6.69 2.59
N SER A 316 -27.04 7.67 3.16
CA SER A 316 -27.60 7.61 4.52
C SER A 316 -28.67 6.51 4.72
N GLU A 317 -29.20 5.93 3.64
CA GLU A 317 -30.14 4.81 3.67
C GLU A 317 -29.45 3.45 3.55
N LEU A 318 -28.13 3.42 3.33
CA LEU A 318 -27.36 2.18 3.19
C LEU A 318 -27.47 1.23 4.41
N PRO A 319 -27.54 1.71 5.67
CA PRO A 319 -27.78 0.86 6.83
C PRO A 319 -29.04 0.01 6.70
N GLN A 320 -30.17 0.58 6.22
CA GLN A 320 -31.44 -0.15 6.08
C GLN A 320 -31.35 -1.29 5.04
N VAL A 321 -30.43 -1.17 4.06
CA VAL A 321 -30.22 -2.26 3.09
C VAL A 321 -29.62 -3.48 3.78
N PHE A 322 -28.67 -3.31 4.68
CA PHE A 322 -28.08 -4.40 5.47
C PHE A 322 -29.10 -4.98 6.44
N GLU A 323 -29.82 -4.12 7.17
CA GLU A 323 -30.89 -4.55 8.09
C GLU A 323 -31.98 -5.37 7.38
N SER A 324 -32.38 -4.95 6.16
CA SER A 324 -33.39 -5.67 5.38
C SER A 324 -32.96 -7.10 4.97
N LYS A 325 -31.65 -7.34 4.97
CA LYS A 325 -31.04 -8.65 4.72
C LYS A 325 -30.78 -9.45 6.00
N GLY A 326 -31.14 -8.91 7.16
CA GLY A 326 -30.88 -9.53 8.46
C GLY A 326 -29.40 -9.46 8.87
N ILE A 327 -28.64 -8.52 8.33
CA ILE A 327 -27.25 -8.28 8.68
C ILE A 327 -27.22 -7.23 9.77
N GLU A 328 -26.68 -7.59 10.92
CA GLU A 328 -26.46 -6.66 12.03
C GLU A 328 -25.24 -5.76 11.76
N ILE A 329 -25.43 -4.46 11.87
CA ILE A 329 -24.36 -3.45 11.71
C ILE A 329 -24.38 -2.45 12.88
N PRO A 330 -23.25 -1.78 13.22
CA PRO A 330 -21.92 -2.02 12.66
C PRO A 330 -21.31 -3.37 13.09
N VAL A 331 -20.56 -4.00 12.18
CA VAL A 331 -19.77 -5.18 12.51
C VAL A 331 -18.67 -4.80 13.48
N ARG A 332 -18.46 -5.58 14.52
CA ARG A 332 -17.38 -5.37 15.49
C ARG A 332 -16.06 -5.93 14.97
N ALA A 333 -14.96 -5.26 15.28
CA ALA A 333 -13.63 -5.67 14.84
C ALA A 333 -13.21 -7.05 15.40
N ASP A 334 -13.57 -7.34 16.66
CA ASP A 334 -13.31 -8.65 17.29
C ASP A 334 -14.08 -9.78 16.58
N GLU A 335 -15.36 -9.61 16.29
CA GLU A 335 -16.17 -10.58 15.56
C GLU A 335 -15.67 -10.80 14.13
N TYR A 336 -15.25 -9.73 13.45
CA TYR A 336 -14.68 -9.82 12.11
C TYR A 336 -13.40 -10.66 12.11
N ILE A 337 -12.52 -10.43 13.08
CA ILE A 337 -11.27 -11.19 13.24
C ILE A 337 -11.55 -12.65 13.56
N GLU A 338 -12.44 -12.95 14.52
CA GLU A 338 -12.80 -14.31 14.87
C GLU A 338 -13.35 -15.09 13.67
N LYS A 339 -14.19 -14.47 12.86
CA LYS A 339 -14.72 -15.08 11.62
C LYS A 339 -13.65 -15.24 10.53
N SER A 340 -12.63 -14.38 10.54
CA SER A 340 -11.52 -14.44 9.57
C SER A 340 -10.49 -15.53 9.90
N TYR A 341 -10.44 -16.03 11.15
CA TYR A 341 -9.71 -17.23 11.50
C TYR A 341 -10.45 -18.46 10.98
N MET A 342 -10.31 -18.76 9.71
CA MET A 342 -10.59 -20.11 9.25
C MET A 342 -9.47 -21.01 9.77
N ALA A 343 -9.78 -21.81 10.78
CA ALA A 343 -8.97 -22.95 11.15
C ALA A 343 -9.04 -23.94 9.99
N TYR A 344 -8.06 -23.90 9.10
CA TYR A 344 -7.80 -25.05 8.25
C TYR A 344 -7.24 -26.12 9.17
N SER A 345 -8.03 -27.15 9.48
CA SER A 345 -7.45 -28.39 9.95
C SER A 345 -6.61 -28.89 8.78
N LEU A 346 -5.29 -28.83 8.91
CA LEU A 346 -4.39 -29.57 8.05
C LEU A 346 -4.68 -31.05 8.35
N GLU A 347 -5.57 -31.66 7.60
CA GLU A 347 -5.63 -33.11 7.54
C GLU A 347 -4.28 -33.56 6.99
N PRO A 348 -3.57 -34.45 7.70
CA PRO A 348 -2.33 -34.98 7.16
C PRO A 348 -2.66 -35.55 5.79
N ILE A 349 -2.00 -35.03 4.75
CA ILE A 349 -2.03 -35.66 3.43
C ILE A 349 -1.38 -37.02 3.67
N ASN A 350 -2.19 -38.07 3.75
CA ASN A 350 -1.72 -39.43 3.62
C ASN A 350 -1.25 -39.58 2.16
N ASP A 351 -0.05 -39.16 1.87
CA ASP A 351 0.63 -39.50 0.63
C ASP A 351 1.20 -40.90 0.83
N PRO A 352 0.62 -41.95 0.17
CA PRO A 352 1.11 -43.31 0.28
C PRO A 352 2.51 -43.49 -0.35
N ASN A 353 3.10 -42.43 -0.94
CA ASN A 353 4.41 -42.44 -1.57
C ASN A 353 5.41 -41.48 -0.90
N ALA A 354 5.08 -40.89 0.27
CA ALA A 354 6.03 -40.12 1.07
C ALA A 354 6.82 -41.08 1.97
N ASP A 355 7.90 -41.67 1.45
CA ASP A 355 8.98 -42.33 2.18
C ASP A 355 10.21 -41.42 2.21
#